data_f97a1fc516beb1acc4711f2b6354040c
#
_entry.id   f97a1fc516beb1acc4711f2b6354040c
#
_cell.length_a   1.000
_cell.length_b   1.000
_cell.length_c   1.000
_cell.angle_alpha   90.00
_cell.angle_beta   90.00
_cell.angle_gamma   90.00
#
_symmetry.space_group_name_H-M   'P 1'
#
loop_
_entity.id
_entity.type
_entity.pdbx_description
1 polymer ?
#
loop_
_entity_poly.entity_id
_entity_poly.type
_entity_poly.pdbx_seq_one_letter_code
_entity_poly.pdbx_strand_id
1 'polypeptide(L)'
;SRIRLGKGRRIAQRLDADIIAGTYEGIDQVIRTKKSLGRVGTVVIDEVHMLEDAERGHRLAGMIARLRNAAPEAQFIFLSATVGNPGALAKQLNAALVEYEVRPVPIERHLIFSSGKEKRTLLRQLVAQAEKLTSSTGYRGQTIIFTNSRKNCYNLAQAIPGAAAYHAGLQYPERKRIEELFGQGKISTVVTTAALAAGVDFPASQVVFESLAMGINWLNVHEFNQMLGRAGRPGYHDLGLVYILAEPGRRFSSGRGESEDEVALALLG
;
A
#
# COMPACT_ATOMS: atom_id res chain seq x y z
N SER A 1 24.06 1.49 6.62
CA SER A 1 23.44 0.30 7.25
C SER A 1 21.99 0.60 7.59
N ARG A 2 21.06 -0.26 7.15
CA ARG A 2 19.63 -0.09 7.40
C ARG A 2 19.31 -0.49 8.83
N ILE A 3 18.79 0.43 9.63
CA ILE A 3 18.24 0.13 10.95
C ILE A 3 16.75 -0.15 10.75
N ARG A 4 16.32 -1.42 10.88
CA ARG A 4 14.90 -1.79 10.94
C ARG A 4 14.45 -1.80 12.40
N LEU A 5 13.52 -0.94 12.74
CA LEU A 5 12.83 -0.94 14.02
C LEU A 5 11.65 -1.92 13.96
N GLY A 6 11.84 -3.17 14.41
CA GLY A 6 10.78 -4.16 14.54
C GLY A 6 10.39 -4.38 16.00
N LYS A 7 9.10 -4.71 16.27
CA LYS A 7 8.61 -5.08 17.60
C LYS A 7 9.47 -6.20 18.20
N GLY A 8 10.10 -5.96 19.35
CA GLY A 8 10.64 -7.00 20.23
C GLY A 8 12.16 -7.19 20.30
N ARG A 9 13.00 -6.37 19.62
CA ARG A 9 14.46 -6.39 19.83
C ARG A 9 14.97 -5.04 20.30
N ARG A 10 15.87 -5.06 21.32
CA ARG A 10 16.61 -3.89 21.76
C ARG A 10 17.27 -3.25 20.55
N ILE A 11 16.90 -2.02 20.28
CA ILE A 11 17.44 -1.18 19.21
C ILE A 11 18.90 -0.94 19.51
N ALA A 12 19.81 -1.44 18.68
CA ALA A 12 21.17 -0.93 18.64
C ALA A 12 21.08 0.50 18.07
N GLN A 13 21.04 1.48 18.96
CA GLN A 13 20.84 2.88 18.62
C GLN A 13 22.16 3.46 18.11
N ARG A 14 22.51 3.18 16.86
CA ARG A 14 23.55 3.93 16.16
C ARG A 14 22.87 5.09 15.43
N LEU A 15 22.98 6.28 16.00
CA LEU A 15 22.61 7.54 15.37
C LEU A 15 23.78 8.17 14.61
N ASP A 16 24.84 7.41 14.40
CA ASP A 16 26.05 7.75 13.64
C ASP A 16 26.01 7.28 12.18
N ALA A 17 24.85 6.80 11.70
CA ALA A 17 24.66 6.39 10.32
C ALA A 17 24.29 7.58 9.42
N ASP A 18 24.77 7.58 8.17
CA ASP A 18 24.45 8.61 7.18
C ASP A 18 22.96 8.69 6.87
N ILE A 19 22.24 7.54 6.91
CA ILE A 19 20.80 7.45 6.70
C ILE A 19 20.17 6.64 7.83
N ILE A 20 19.19 7.24 8.48
CA ILE A 20 18.39 6.61 9.53
C ILE A 20 16.95 6.52 9.05
N ALA A 21 16.40 5.30 9.02
CA ALA A 21 14.99 5.07 8.69
C ALA A 21 14.28 4.36 9.84
N GLY A 22 13.08 4.80 10.17
CA GLY A 22 12.28 4.23 11.25
C GLY A 22 10.80 4.57 11.13
N THR A 23 9.98 3.92 11.96
CA THR A 23 8.58 4.30 12.12
C THR A 23 8.47 5.59 12.94
N TYR A 24 7.33 6.27 12.87
CA TYR A 24 7.09 7.49 13.63
C TYR A 24 7.32 7.31 15.14
N GLU A 25 6.77 6.21 15.68
CA GLU A 25 6.92 5.90 17.11
C GLU A 25 8.38 5.60 17.48
N GLY A 26 9.10 4.91 16.59
CA GLY A 26 10.50 4.59 16.79
C GLY A 26 11.39 5.83 16.81
N ILE A 27 11.19 6.71 15.84
CA ILE A 27 11.93 7.99 15.76
C ILE A 27 11.55 8.90 16.94
N ASP A 28 10.26 9.00 17.27
CA ASP A 28 9.79 9.81 18.41
C ASP A 28 10.41 9.34 19.74
N GLN A 29 10.49 8.02 19.95
CA GLN A 29 11.16 7.46 21.14
C GLN A 29 12.64 7.85 21.20
N VAL A 30 13.33 7.81 20.06
CA VAL A 30 14.75 8.20 20.00
C VAL A 30 14.91 9.67 20.35
N ILE A 31 14.09 10.57 19.80
CA ILE A 31 14.15 12.00 20.08
C ILE A 31 13.89 12.29 21.56
N ARG A 32 12.94 11.61 22.17
CA ARG A 32 12.58 11.78 23.60
C ARG A 32 13.67 11.29 24.54
N THR A 33 14.42 10.25 24.14
CA THR A 33 15.44 9.61 25.02
C THR A 33 16.82 10.16 24.81
N LYS A 34 17.11 10.81 23.68
CA LYS A 34 18.42 11.37 23.36
C LYS A 34 18.39 12.89 23.33
N LYS A 35 19.41 13.50 23.92
CA LYS A 35 19.54 14.96 23.97
C LYS A 35 19.95 15.58 22.63
N SER A 36 20.48 14.80 21.68
CA SER A 36 20.92 15.28 20.36
C SER A 36 20.83 14.19 19.32
N LEU A 37 20.38 14.55 18.12
CA LEU A 37 20.40 13.70 16.92
C LEU A 37 21.71 13.85 16.13
N GLY A 38 22.66 14.64 16.63
CA GLY A 38 23.81 15.02 15.84
C GLY A 38 23.45 16.04 14.76
N ARG A 39 24.26 16.10 13.69
CA ARG A 39 24.01 17.00 12.55
C ARG A 39 23.08 16.33 11.54
N VAL A 40 21.83 16.74 11.52
CA VAL A 40 20.82 16.26 10.56
C VAL A 40 20.67 17.28 9.44
N GLY A 41 20.95 16.89 8.19
CA GLY A 41 20.80 17.76 7.03
C GLY A 41 19.41 17.74 6.43
N THR A 42 18.77 16.55 6.39
CA THR A 42 17.45 16.38 5.78
C THR A 42 16.59 15.43 6.59
N VAL A 43 15.32 15.78 6.76
CA VAL A 43 14.30 14.95 7.37
C VAL A 43 13.21 14.68 6.33
N VAL A 44 12.98 13.42 6.01
CA VAL A 44 11.89 13.00 5.11
C VAL A 44 10.80 12.34 5.93
N ILE A 45 9.58 12.84 5.83
CA ILE A 45 8.39 12.31 6.51
C ILE A 45 7.43 11.82 5.45
N ASP A 46 7.28 10.50 5.37
CA ASP A 46 6.39 9.85 4.42
C ASP A 46 4.97 9.75 4.98
N GLU A 47 3.97 9.62 4.10
CA GLU A 47 2.54 9.48 4.46
C GLU A 47 2.03 10.60 5.40
N VAL A 48 2.47 11.84 5.17
CA VAL A 48 2.16 12.97 6.07
C VAL A 48 0.66 13.31 6.14
N HIS A 49 -0.15 12.82 5.17
CA HIS A 49 -1.61 12.91 5.24
C HIS A 49 -2.21 12.24 6.49
N MET A 50 -1.47 11.35 7.17
CA MET A 50 -1.86 10.81 8.47
C MET A 50 -2.07 11.88 9.55
N LEU A 51 -1.66 13.13 9.32
CA LEU A 51 -1.99 14.26 10.20
C LEU A 51 -3.51 14.50 10.28
N GLU A 52 -4.27 14.13 9.24
CA GLU A 52 -5.73 14.24 9.20
C GLU A 52 -6.44 13.08 9.94
N ASP A 53 -5.70 12.03 10.32
CA ASP A 53 -6.24 10.91 11.09
C ASP A 53 -6.56 11.33 12.54
N ALA A 54 -7.80 11.10 12.98
CA ALA A 54 -8.29 11.53 14.29
C ALA A 54 -7.53 10.90 15.47
N GLU A 55 -7.03 9.65 15.31
CA GLU A 55 -6.33 8.93 16.38
C GLU A 55 -4.80 9.11 16.33
N ARG A 56 -4.22 9.20 15.15
CA ARG A 56 -2.77 9.19 14.94
C ARG A 56 -2.19 10.56 14.62
N GLY A 57 -3.00 11.46 14.06
CA GLY A 57 -2.54 12.75 13.56
C GLY A 57 -1.86 13.60 14.62
N HIS A 58 -2.41 13.67 15.84
CA HIS A 58 -1.83 14.43 16.94
C HIS A 58 -0.46 13.89 17.39
N ARG A 59 -0.21 12.59 17.31
CA ARG A 59 1.09 11.98 17.63
C ARG A 59 2.14 12.33 16.58
N LEU A 60 1.77 12.27 15.31
CA LEU A 60 2.62 12.65 14.20
C LEU A 60 2.96 14.16 14.27
N ALA A 61 1.97 15.02 14.51
CA ALA A 61 2.18 16.46 14.70
C ALA A 61 3.18 16.75 15.83
N GLY A 62 3.02 16.08 16.98
CA GLY A 62 3.93 16.20 18.11
C GLY A 62 5.35 15.73 17.79
N MET A 63 5.52 14.66 17.04
CA MET A 63 6.83 14.19 16.58
C MET A 63 7.49 15.19 15.62
N ILE A 64 6.74 15.73 14.65
CA ILE A 64 7.24 16.74 13.71
C ILE A 64 7.75 17.99 14.46
N ALA A 65 6.99 18.47 15.44
CA ALA A 65 7.39 19.61 16.25
C ALA A 65 8.71 19.33 17.01
N ARG A 66 8.85 18.15 17.61
CA ARG A 66 10.08 17.74 18.29
C ARG A 66 11.27 17.60 17.34
N LEU A 67 11.05 17.04 16.14
CA LEU A 67 12.10 16.96 15.11
C LEU A 67 12.60 18.33 14.68
N ARG A 68 11.70 19.28 14.46
CA ARG A 68 12.07 20.66 14.12
C ARG A 68 12.90 21.32 15.21
N ASN A 69 12.55 21.09 16.47
CA ASN A 69 13.33 21.59 17.59
C ASN A 69 14.70 20.90 17.74
N ALA A 70 14.77 19.60 17.45
CA ALA A 70 16.01 18.83 17.57
C ALA A 70 16.96 19.03 16.38
N ALA A 71 16.45 19.43 15.22
CA ALA A 71 17.20 19.64 13.99
C ALA A 71 16.71 20.91 13.26
N PRO A 72 16.92 22.13 13.85
CA PRO A 72 16.37 23.36 13.33
C PRO A 72 16.93 23.76 11.95
N GLU A 73 18.14 23.33 11.62
CA GLU A 73 18.81 23.62 10.34
C GLU A 73 18.51 22.57 9.26
N ALA A 74 17.75 21.51 9.58
CA ALA A 74 17.46 20.46 8.63
C ALA A 74 16.40 20.91 7.61
N GLN A 75 16.57 20.47 6.36
CA GLN A 75 15.52 20.56 5.36
C GLN A 75 14.46 19.52 5.65
N PHE A 76 13.19 19.95 5.73
CA PHE A 76 12.06 19.04 5.88
C PHE A 76 11.38 18.79 4.55
N ILE A 77 11.23 17.51 4.18
CA ILE A 77 10.52 17.04 3.00
C ILE A 77 9.35 16.20 3.48
N PHE A 78 8.13 16.58 3.08
CA PHE A 78 6.91 15.89 3.42
C PHE A 78 6.36 15.19 2.18
N LEU A 79 6.18 13.89 2.26
CA LEU A 79 5.62 13.09 1.19
C LEU A 79 4.21 12.67 1.56
N SER A 80 3.30 12.78 0.60
CA SER A 80 1.91 12.39 0.77
C SER A 80 1.39 11.72 -0.49
N ALA A 81 0.51 10.74 -0.31
CA ALA A 81 -0.39 10.30 -1.36
C ALA A 81 -1.45 11.37 -1.62
N THR A 82 -2.47 11.05 -2.39
CA THR A 82 -3.58 11.94 -2.68
C THR A 82 -4.29 12.39 -1.39
N VAL A 83 -4.35 13.69 -1.16
CA VAL A 83 -5.06 14.33 -0.03
C VAL A 83 -6.17 15.22 -0.55
N GLY A 84 -7.23 15.38 0.24
CA GLY A 84 -8.38 16.19 -0.15
C GLY A 84 -8.06 17.69 -0.32
N ASN A 85 -7.12 18.22 0.48
CA ASN A 85 -6.70 19.62 0.39
C ASN A 85 -5.19 19.75 0.64
N PRO A 86 -4.36 19.54 -0.42
CA PRO A 86 -2.90 19.60 -0.29
C PRO A 86 -2.40 20.99 0.09
N GLY A 87 -3.06 22.05 -0.35
CA GLY A 87 -2.69 23.43 -0.01
C GLY A 87 -2.85 23.74 1.48
N ALA A 88 -3.94 23.27 2.11
CA ALA A 88 -4.14 23.43 3.55
C ALA A 88 -3.09 22.67 4.35
N LEU A 89 -2.76 21.45 3.95
CA LEU A 89 -1.73 20.64 4.59
C LEU A 89 -0.34 21.28 4.48
N ALA A 90 0.02 21.77 3.31
CA ALA A 90 1.27 22.47 3.07
C ALA A 90 1.39 23.74 3.95
N LYS A 91 0.31 24.52 4.06
CA LYS A 91 0.25 25.69 4.94
C LYS A 91 0.40 25.31 6.42
N GLN A 92 -0.29 24.27 6.87
CA GLN A 92 -0.17 23.74 8.23
C GLN A 92 1.27 23.31 8.55
N LEU A 93 1.95 22.72 7.58
CA LEU A 93 3.33 22.26 7.71
C LEU A 93 4.36 23.38 7.46
N ASN A 94 3.94 24.60 7.14
CA ASN A 94 4.83 25.68 6.72
C ASN A 94 5.84 25.20 5.67
N ALA A 95 5.33 24.57 4.62
CA ALA A 95 6.13 24.00 3.53
C ALA A 95 5.62 24.50 2.17
N ALA A 96 6.51 24.60 1.19
CA ALA A 96 6.12 24.84 -0.20
C ALA A 96 5.42 23.59 -0.75
N LEU A 97 4.32 23.79 -1.46
CA LEU A 97 3.60 22.71 -2.12
C LEU A 97 4.23 22.43 -3.49
N VAL A 98 4.53 21.16 -3.74
CA VAL A 98 4.91 20.65 -5.06
C VAL A 98 3.93 19.54 -5.41
N GLU A 99 3.12 19.77 -6.43
CA GLU A 99 2.17 18.78 -6.96
C GLU A 99 2.69 18.19 -8.26
N TYR A 100 2.55 16.89 -8.38
CA TYR A 100 2.88 16.17 -9.59
C TYR A 100 1.68 15.34 -10.02
N GLU A 101 0.96 15.87 -11.02
CA GLU A 101 -0.31 15.30 -11.48
C GLU A 101 -0.14 14.14 -12.47
N VAL A 102 1.03 14.03 -13.10
CA VAL A 102 1.25 13.02 -14.14
C VAL A 102 1.73 11.73 -13.53
N ARG A 103 0.89 10.71 -13.60
CA ARG A 103 1.31 9.35 -13.25
C ARG A 103 2.26 8.81 -14.34
N PRO A 104 3.48 8.35 -13.99
CA PRO A 104 4.45 7.84 -14.97
C PRO A 104 3.95 6.65 -15.78
N VAL A 105 3.10 5.80 -15.18
CA VAL A 105 2.43 4.67 -15.85
C VAL A 105 0.93 4.89 -15.74
N PRO A 106 0.21 5.00 -16.87
CA PRO A 106 -1.24 5.16 -16.85
C PRO A 106 -1.93 3.93 -16.24
N ILE A 107 -3.11 4.13 -15.68
CA ILE A 107 -3.96 3.06 -15.14
C ILE A 107 -5.29 3.06 -15.87
N GLU A 108 -5.67 1.87 -16.33
CA GLU A 108 -7.03 1.57 -16.78
C GLU A 108 -7.81 0.85 -15.68
N ARG A 109 -9.03 1.31 -15.41
CA ARG A 109 -9.90 0.77 -14.37
C ARG A 109 -11.12 0.12 -15.01
N HIS A 110 -11.42 -1.10 -14.61
CA HIS A 110 -12.53 -1.89 -15.12
C HIS A 110 -13.41 -2.36 -13.96
N LEU A 111 -14.68 -1.99 -13.99
CA LEU A 111 -15.69 -2.53 -13.07
C LEU A 111 -16.44 -3.67 -13.74
N ILE A 112 -16.45 -4.84 -13.11
CA ILE A 112 -17.13 -6.03 -13.60
C ILE A 112 -18.11 -6.49 -12.52
N PHE A 113 -19.39 -6.46 -12.86
CA PHE A 113 -20.42 -7.04 -12.00
C PHE A 113 -20.46 -8.56 -12.19
N SER A 114 -20.32 -9.30 -11.10
CA SER A 114 -20.24 -10.75 -11.13
C SER A 114 -20.76 -11.39 -9.85
N SER A 115 -21.40 -12.54 -9.98
CA SER A 115 -21.77 -13.34 -8.81
C SER A 115 -20.54 -13.98 -8.15
N GLY A 116 -20.63 -14.34 -6.88
CA GLY A 116 -19.53 -15.00 -6.16
C GLY A 116 -19.07 -16.31 -6.81
N LYS A 117 -19.95 -17.02 -7.56
CA LYS A 117 -19.59 -18.24 -8.30
C LYS A 117 -18.73 -17.93 -9.54
N GLU A 118 -19.03 -16.83 -10.22
CA GLU A 118 -18.33 -16.42 -11.45
C GLU A 118 -16.96 -15.80 -11.15
N LYS A 119 -16.80 -15.16 -9.99
CA LYS A 119 -15.54 -14.49 -9.61
C LYS A 119 -14.30 -15.39 -9.78
N ARG A 120 -14.38 -16.67 -9.41
CA ARG A 120 -13.23 -17.59 -9.54
C ARG A 120 -12.84 -17.86 -11.00
N THR A 121 -13.82 -17.99 -11.88
CA THR A 121 -13.57 -18.18 -13.32
C THR A 121 -12.97 -16.92 -13.91
N LEU A 122 -13.53 -15.76 -13.60
CA LEU A 122 -13.01 -14.46 -14.03
C LEU A 122 -11.58 -14.23 -13.54
N LEU A 123 -11.28 -14.52 -12.28
CA LEU A 123 -9.92 -14.39 -11.73
C LEU A 123 -8.91 -15.22 -12.51
N ARG A 124 -9.22 -16.48 -12.81
CA ARG A 124 -8.34 -17.35 -13.63
C ARG A 124 -8.13 -16.79 -15.03
N GLN A 125 -9.19 -16.28 -15.66
CA GLN A 125 -9.11 -15.67 -16.99
C GLN A 125 -8.26 -14.41 -16.99
N LEU A 126 -8.46 -13.50 -16.03
CA LEU A 126 -7.70 -12.26 -15.89
C LEU A 126 -6.20 -12.54 -15.62
N VAL A 127 -5.90 -13.51 -14.74
CA VAL A 127 -4.51 -13.92 -14.47
C VAL A 127 -3.88 -14.49 -15.73
N ALA A 128 -4.56 -15.42 -16.43
CA ALA A 128 -4.04 -16.04 -17.65
C ALA A 128 -3.86 -15.03 -18.79
N GLN A 129 -4.67 -13.98 -18.86
CA GLN A 129 -4.51 -12.89 -19.81
C GLN A 129 -3.28 -12.03 -19.45
N ALA A 130 -3.13 -11.65 -18.18
CA ALA A 130 -1.99 -10.87 -17.73
C ALA A 130 -0.64 -11.58 -18.00
N GLU A 131 -0.57 -12.89 -17.75
CA GLU A 131 0.63 -13.70 -17.99
C GLU A 131 1.10 -13.75 -19.45
N LYS A 132 0.19 -13.50 -20.40
CA LYS A 132 0.52 -13.43 -21.84
C LYS A 132 1.09 -12.09 -22.27
N LEU A 133 0.88 -11.05 -21.44
CA LEU A 133 1.38 -9.72 -21.72
C LEU A 133 2.85 -9.61 -21.32
N THR A 134 3.60 -8.86 -22.12
CA THR A 134 4.98 -8.50 -21.82
C THR A 134 5.13 -7.00 -22.07
N SER A 135 5.71 -6.28 -21.12
CA SER A 135 5.95 -4.84 -21.27
C SER A 135 7.05 -4.55 -22.29
N SER A 136 7.17 -3.32 -22.74
CA SER A 136 8.26 -2.85 -23.62
C SER A 136 9.65 -3.08 -23.01
N THR A 137 9.73 -3.13 -21.69
CA THR A 137 10.96 -3.42 -20.93
C THR A 137 11.21 -4.92 -20.71
N GLY A 138 10.37 -5.81 -21.27
CA GLY A 138 10.55 -7.27 -21.22
C GLY A 138 9.98 -7.95 -19.96
N TYR A 139 9.27 -7.22 -19.09
CA TYR A 139 8.65 -7.82 -17.91
C TYR A 139 7.31 -8.49 -18.24
N ARG A 140 7.21 -9.77 -17.87
CA ARG A 140 5.98 -10.55 -18.00
C ARG A 140 4.93 -10.05 -17.01
N GLY A 141 3.66 -10.06 -17.43
CA GLY A 141 2.55 -9.60 -16.60
C GLY A 141 2.38 -10.42 -15.33
N GLN A 142 2.21 -9.73 -14.22
CA GLN A 142 1.99 -10.28 -12.89
C GLN A 142 0.76 -9.64 -12.26
N THR A 143 0.09 -10.40 -11.39
CA THR A 143 -1.20 -10.01 -10.79
C THR A 143 -1.12 -9.96 -9.26
N ILE A 144 -1.70 -8.93 -8.67
CA ILE A 144 -2.05 -8.90 -7.25
C ILE A 144 -3.57 -9.01 -7.13
N ILE A 145 -4.05 -9.98 -6.35
CA ILE A 145 -5.48 -10.14 -6.05
C ILE A 145 -5.72 -9.76 -4.59
N PHE A 146 -6.58 -8.78 -4.39
CA PHE A 146 -7.02 -8.36 -3.06
C PHE A 146 -8.32 -9.07 -2.69
N THR A 147 -8.35 -9.65 -1.48
CA THR A 147 -9.52 -10.37 -0.94
C THR A 147 -9.74 -10.04 0.54
N ASN A 148 -10.89 -10.43 1.06
CA ASN A 148 -11.39 -10.01 2.37
C ASN A 148 -10.78 -10.71 3.59
N SER A 149 -10.15 -11.88 3.41
CA SER A 149 -9.69 -12.68 4.55
C SER A 149 -8.47 -13.55 4.24
N ARG A 150 -7.69 -13.86 5.28
CA ARG A 150 -6.53 -14.78 5.17
C ARG A 150 -6.93 -16.16 4.65
N LYS A 151 -8.09 -16.67 5.10
CA LYS A 151 -8.62 -17.97 4.62
C LYS A 151 -8.86 -17.91 3.12
N ASN A 152 -9.45 -16.81 2.63
CA ASN A 152 -9.72 -16.67 1.21
C ASN A 152 -8.43 -16.46 0.39
N CYS A 153 -7.38 -15.87 0.97
CA CYS A 153 -6.05 -15.84 0.31
C CYS A 153 -5.56 -17.25 -0.04
N TYR A 154 -5.64 -18.20 0.91
CA TYR A 154 -5.26 -19.59 0.65
C TYR A 154 -6.19 -20.27 -0.37
N ASN A 155 -7.51 -20.12 -0.22
CA ASN A 155 -8.49 -20.73 -1.12
C ASN A 155 -8.29 -20.29 -2.58
N LEU A 156 -8.05 -19.01 -2.81
CA LEU A 156 -7.82 -18.47 -4.14
C LEU A 156 -6.42 -18.84 -4.67
N ALA A 157 -5.39 -18.81 -3.84
CA ALA A 157 -4.05 -19.21 -4.25
C ALA A 157 -3.99 -20.69 -4.68
N GLN A 158 -4.71 -21.58 -3.99
CA GLN A 158 -4.83 -22.98 -4.40
C GLN A 158 -5.64 -23.16 -5.71
N ALA A 159 -6.60 -22.27 -5.97
CA ALA A 159 -7.46 -22.35 -7.14
C ALA A 159 -6.83 -21.74 -8.40
N ILE A 160 -5.78 -20.93 -8.28
CA ILE A 160 -5.14 -20.20 -9.38
C ILE A 160 -3.72 -20.73 -9.56
N PRO A 161 -3.38 -21.34 -10.71
CA PRO A 161 -2.02 -21.81 -10.97
C PRO A 161 -0.98 -20.67 -10.87
N GLY A 162 0.17 -20.96 -10.26
CA GLY A 162 1.23 -19.95 -10.11
C GLY A 162 0.97 -18.87 -9.05
N ALA A 163 -0.09 -19.00 -8.25
CA ALA A 163 -0.43 -18.06 -7.20
C ALA A 163 0.12 -18.45 -5.83
N ALA A 164 0.47 -17.46 -5.03
CA ALA A 164 0.84 -17.61 -3.63
C ALA A 164 -0.03 -16.74 -2.72
N ALA A 165 -0.41 -17.26 -1.55
CA ALA A 165 -1.10 -16.48 -0.52
C ALA A 165 -0.08 -15.64 0.25
N TYR A 166 -0.37 -14.35 0.42
CA TYR A 166 0.49 -13.42 1.18
C TYR A 166 -0.35 -12.60 2.17
N HIS A 167 -0.01 -12.64 3.43
CA HIS A 167 -0.69 -11.85 4.46
C HIS A 167 0.16 -11.67 5.73
N ALA A 168 -0.22 -10.73 6.59
CA ALA A 168 0.53 -10.39 7.81
C ALA A 168 0.67 -11.55 8.82
N GLY A 169 -0.13 -12.61 8.70
CA GLY A 169 -0.04 -13.82 9.55
C GLY A 169 1.06 -14.78 9.15
N LEU A 170 1.68 -14.64 7.98
CA LEU A 170 2.82 -15.45 7.56
C LEU A 170 4.07 -15.09 8.36
N GLN A 171 4.92 -16.07 8.62
CA GLN A 171 6.23 -15.86 9.24
C GLN A 171 7.13 -15.02 8.31
N TYR A 172 8.02 -14.23 8.89
CA TYR A 172 8.91 -13.35 8.14
C TYR A 172 9.71 -14.05 7.03
N PRO A 173 10.33 -15.24 7.25
CA PRO A 173 11.06 -15.93 6.19
C PRO A 173 10.17 -16.34 5.01
N GLU A 174 8.94 -16.75 5.28
CA GLU A 174 7.98 -17.15 4.25
C GLU A 174 7.53 -15.95 3.42
N ARG A 175 7.21 -14.83 4.07
CA ARG A 175 6.90 -13.58 3.37
C ARG A 175 8.02 -13.16 2.45
N LYS A 176 9.26 -13.14 2.97
CA LYS A 176 10.44 -12.76 2.20
C LYS A 176 10.67 -13.68 0.99
N ARG A 177 10.46 -14.98 1.16
CA ARG A 177 10.54 -15.95 0.06
C ARG A 177 9.53 -15.65 -1.05
N ILE A 178 8.27 -15.35 -0.69
CA ILE A 178 7.24 -14.99 -1.68
C ILE A 178 7.59 -13.69 -2.39
N GLU A 179 8.07 -12.68 -1.65
CA GLU A 179 8.54 -11.41 -2.21
C GLU A 179 9.65 -11.62 -3.25
N GLU A 180 10.64 -12.43 -2.93
CA GLU A 180 11.76 -12.76 -3.83
C GLU A 180 11.28 -13.54 -5.07
N LEU A 181 10.44 -14.54 -4.90
CA LEU A 181 9.91 -15.34 -6.00
C LEU A 181 9.02 -14.51 -6.96
N PHE A 182 8.20 -13.62 -6.40
CA PHE A 182 7.38 -12.72 -7.21
C PHE A 182 8.27 -11.69 -7.94
N GLY A 183 9.23 -11.07 -7.27
CA GLY A 183 10.17 -10.15 -7.89
C GLY A 183 11.03 -10.76 -9.00
N GLN A 184 11.28 -12.09 -8.93
CA GLN A 184 11.98 -12.87 -9.97
C GLN A 184 11.06 -13.40 -11.07
N GLY A 185 9.76 -13.12 -11.01
CA GLY A 185 8.77 -13.63 -11.97
C GLY A 185 8.50 -15.15 -11.88
N LYS A 186 8.96 -15.82 -10.81
CA LYS A 186 8.71 -17.26 -10.57
C LYS A 186 7.32 -17.54 -10.04
N ILE A 187 6.69 -16.55 -9.42
CA ILE A 187 5.29 -16.52 -9.04
C ILE A 187 4.63 -15.43 -9.88
N SER A 188 3.57 -15.76 -10.59
CA SER A 188 2.84 -14.82 -11.44
C SER A 188 1.76 -14.04 -10.68
N THR A 189 1.27 -14.60 -9.58
CA THR A 189 0.13 -14.05 -8.85
C THR A 189 0.33 -14.10 -7.34
N VAL A 190 0.02 -13.00 -6.66
CA VAL A 190 -0.05 -12.93 -5.21
C VAL A 190 -1.48 -12.63 -4.80
N VAL A 191 -2.03 -13.45 -3.90
CA VAL A 191 -3.35 -13.23 -3.29
C VAL A 191 -3.17 -12.71 -1.87
N THR A 192 -3.74 -11.57 -1.56
CA THR A 192 -3.47 -10.85 -0.32
C THR A 192 -4.70 -10.14 0.25
N THR A 193 -4.58 -9.67 1.48
CA THR A 193 -5.51 -8.72 2.11
C THR A 193 -4.93 -7.31 2.08
N ALA A 194 -5.65 -6.30 2.60
CA ALA A 194 -5.16 -4.92 2.73
C ALA A 194 -3.80 -4.77 3.42
N ALA A 195 -3.34 -5.79 4.15
CA ALA A 195 -2.02 -5.79 4.80
C ALA A 195 -0.83 -5.63 3.84
N LEU A 196 -1.02 -5.82 2.53
CA LEU A 196 -0.02 -5.54 1.50
C LEU A 196 0.12 -4.03 1.22
N ALA A 197 -0.85 -3.21 1.61
CA ALA A 197 -0.82 -1.77 1.35
C ALA A 197 0.39 -1.08 2.01
N ALA A 198 0.92 -1.61 3.11
CA ALA A 198 2.02 -1.01 3.86
C ALA A 198 3.37 -1.71 3.62
N GLY A 199 4.23 -1.11 2.80
CA GLY A 199 5.68 -1.32 2.87
C GLY A 199 6.28 -2.51 2.11
N VAL A 200 5.53 -3.24 1.29
CA VAL A 200 6.08 -4.29 0.42
C VAL A 200 6.01 -3.86 -1.03
N ASP A 201 7.14 -3.97 -1.71
CA ASP A 201 7.29 -3.57 -3.09
C ASP A 201 7.03 -4.77 -4.02
N PHE A 202 5.76 -4.94 -4.41
CA PHE A 202 5.37 -5.89 -5.44
C PHE A 202 5.07 -5.13 -6.74
N PRO A 203 5.94 -5.17 -7.75
CA PRO A 203 5.61 -4.61 -9.06
C PRO A 203 4.61 -5.53 -9.76
N ALA A 204 3.39 -5.07 -9.97
CA ALA A 204 2.39 -5.82 -10.72
C ALA A 204 1.88 -5.03 -11.91
N SER A 205 1.65 -5.69 -13.03
CA SER A 205 0.98 -5.08 -14.19
C SER A 205 -0.52 -4.96 -13.95
N GLN A 206 -1.07 -5.85 -13.11
CA GLN A 206 -2.48 -5.97 -12.87
C GLN A 206 -2.80 -6.08 -11.38
N VAL A 207 -3.83 -5.36 -10.95
CA VAL A 207 -4.45 -5.47 -9.62
C VAL A 207 -5.91 -5.87 -9.79
N VAL A 208 -6.37 -6.85 -9.04
CA VAL A 208 -7.75 -7.33 -9.05
C VAL A 208 -8.32 -7.27 -7.64
N PHE A 209 -9.40 -6.53 -7.46
CA PHE A 209 -10.19 -6.53 -6.24
C PHE A 209 -11.25 -7.63 -6.36
N GLU A 210 -11.00 -8.78 -5.75
CA GLU A 210 -11.98 -9.87 -5.65
C GLU A 210 -13.09 -9.51 -4.67
N SER A 211 -12.77 -8.72 -3.66
CA SER A 211 -13.72 -8.14 -2.71
C SER A 211 -13.29 -6.73 -2.33
N LEU A 212 -14.26 -5.86 -2.14
CA LEU A 212 -14.05 -4.52 -1.58
C LEU A 212 -14.18 -4.50 -0.05
N ALA A 213 -14.50 -5.64 0.56
CA ALA A 213 -14.53 -5.79 2.00
C ALA A 213 -13.14 -6.16 2.54
N MET A 214 -12.70 -5.45 3.59
CA MET A 214 -11.47 -5.74 4.34
C MET A 214 -11.82 -6.03 5.79
N GLY A 215 -11.94 -7.32 6.10
CA GLY A 215 -12.47 -7.76 7.38
C GLY A 215 -13.98 -7.49 7.49
N ILE A 216 -14.37 -6.59 8.38
CA ILE A 216 -15.77 -6.22 8.63
C ILE A 216 -16.19 -4.88 8.02
N ASN A 217 -15.28 -4.18 7.38
CA ASN A 217 -15.50 -2.86 6.78
C ASN A 217 -15.31 -2.87 5.28
N TRP A 218 -15.97 -1.94 4.58
CA TRP A 218 -15.63 -1.61 3.21
C TRP A 218 -14.31 -0.85 3.14
N LEU A 219 -13.59 -0.99 2.01
CA LEU A 219 -12.43 -0.15 1.70
C LEU A 219 -12.84 1.32 1.67
N ASN A 220 -12.05 2.16 2.30
CA ASN A 220 -12.15 3.60 2.07
C ASN A 220 -11.35 4.02 0.83
N VAL A 221 -11.58 5.26 0.37
CA VAL A 221 -10.94 5.81 -0.84
C VAL A 221 -9.42 5.81 -0.74
N HIS A 222 -8.88 6.10 0.44
CA HIS A 222 -7.43 6.13 0.65
C HIS A 222 -6.80 4.74 0.53
N GLU A 223 -7.35 3.75 1.22
CA GLU A 223 -6.90 2.35 1.13
C GLU A 223 -7.00 1.84 -0.32
N PHE A 224 -8.13 2.11 -0.98
CA PHE A 224 -8.34 1.74 -2.37
C PHE A 224 -7.26 2.34 -3.28
N ASN A 225 -6.98 3.64 -3.14
CA ASN A 225 -5.95 4.32 -3.94
C ASN A 225 -4.54 3.79 -3.67
N GLN A 226 -4.20 3.45 -2.43
CA GLN A 226 -2.93 2.79 -2.10
C GLN A 226 -2.80 1.42 -2.76
N MET A 227 -3.89 0.64 -2.78
CA MET A 227 -3.92 -0.70 -3.34
C MET A 227 -3.89 -0.67 -4.87
N LEU A 228 -4.70 0.15 -5.50
CA LEU A 228 -4.70 0.32 -6.96
C LEU A 228 -3.36 0.88 -7.47
N GLY A 229 -2.70 1.69 -6.65
CA GLY A 229 -1.38 2.25 -6.91
C GLY A 229 -0.29 1.20 -7.13
N ARG A 230 -0.54 -0.06 -6.78
CA ARG A 230 0.35 -1.19 -7.05
C ARG A 230 0.32 -1.64 -8.51
N ALA A 231 -0.69 -1.27 -9.28
CA ALA A 231 -0.77 -1.55 -10.71
C ALA A 231 0.10 -0.58 -11.50
N GLY A 232 0.93 -1.10 -12.40
CA GLY A 232 1.75 -0.28 -13.29
C GLY A 232 2.91 0.41 -12.59
N ARG A 233 4.05 -0.25 -12.53
CA ARG A 233 5.27 0.31 -11.94
C ARG A 233 6.16 0.95 -13.01
N PRO A 234 6.64 2.21 -12.80
CA PRO A 234 7.60 2.84 -13.68
C PRO A 234 8.87 2.01 -13.87
N GLY A 235 9.35 1.89 -15.10
CA GLY A 235 10.50 1.07 -15.46
C GLY A 235 10.24 -0.43 -15.61
N TYR A 236 9.03 -0.89 -15.26
CA TYR A 236 8.60 -2.29 -15.39
C TYR A 236 7.44 -2.46 -16.37
N HIS A 237 6.46 -1.58 -16.32
CA HIS A 237 5.20 -1.71 -17.05
C HIS A 237 4.87 -0.45 -17.84
N ASP A 238 4.21 -0.61 -18.98
CA ASP A 238 3.74 0.47 -19.83
C ASP A 238 2.34 0.94 -19.42
N LEU A 239 1.57 0.02 -18.82
CA LEU A 239 0.18 0.21 -18.41
C LEU A 239 -0.09 -0.57 -17.12
N GLY A 240 -0.85 0.01 -16.20
CA GLY A 240 -1.42 -0.65 -15.05
C GLY A 240 -2.89 -1.00 -15.31
N LEU A 241 -3.28 -2.26 -15.09
CA LEU A 241 -4.67 -2.70 -15.20
C LEU A 241 -5.26 -2.90 -13.80
N VAL A 242 -6.45 -2.35 -13.58
CA VAL A 242 -7.18 -2.52 -12.32
C VAL A 242 -8.58 -3.06 -12.61
N TYR A 243 -8.90 -4.20 -12.02
CA TYR A 243 -10.21 -4.82 -12.11
C TYR A 243 -10.89 -4.84 -10.76
N ILE A 244 -12.14 -4.43 -10.72
CA ILE A 244 -13.00 -4.48 -9.54
C ILE A 244 -14.11 -5.46 -9.84
N LEU A 245 -14.16 -6.58 -9.09
CA LEU A 245 -15.20 -7.60 -9.23
C LEU A 245 -16.26 -7.36 -8.14
N ALA A 246 -17.27 -6.57 -8.44
CA ALA A 246 -18.33 -6.25 -7.50
C ALA A 246 -19.52 -7.23 -7.64
N GLU A 247 -20.05 -7.68 -6.52
CA GLU A 247 -21.25 -8.52 -6.46
C GLU A 247 -22.47 -7.63 -6.18
N PRO A 248 -23.39 -7.49 -7.16
CA PRO A 248 -24.54 -6.61 -6.99
C PRO A 248 -25.41 -7.03 -5.81
N GLY A 249 -25.78 -6.04 -4.99
CA GLY A 249 -26.64 -6.24 -3.81
C GLY A 249 -25.98 -6.98 -2.65
N ARG A 250 -24.70 -7.37 -2.73
CA ARG A 250 -23.98 -8.00 -1.62
C ARG A 250 -23.74 -6.98 -0.50
N ARG A 251 -24.23 -7.30 0.69
CA ARG A 251 -24.05 -6.50 1.90
C ARG A 251 -23.35 -7.30 2.99
N PHE A 252 -22.82 -6.62 4.01
CA PHE A 252 -22.36 -7.31 5.21
C PHE A 252 -23.49 -8.02 5.94
N SER A 253 -23.16 -8.98 6.79
CA SER A 253 -24.11 -9.77 7.59
C SER A 253 -25.05 -8.92 8.46
N SER A 254 -24.69 -7.67 8.75
CA SER A 254 -25.56 -6.71 9.44
C SER A 254 -26.78 -6.28 8.60
N GLY A 255 -26.78 -6.53 7.28
CA GLY A 255 -27.83 -6.12 6.34
C GLY A 255 -28.04 -4.61 6.22
N ARG A 256 -27.21 -3.80 6.89
CA ARG A 256 -27.28 -2.34 6.91
C ARG A 256 -26.09 -1.76 6.12
N GLY A 257 -26.32 -0.58 5.54
CA GLY A 257 -25.30 0.14 4.80
C GLY A 257 -25.29 -0.19 3.31
N GLU A 258 -24.25 0.28 2.63
CA GLU A 258 -24.07 0.18 1.20
C GLU A 258 -23.78 -1.27 0.75
N SER A 259 -24.18 -1.60 -0.46
CA SER A 259 -23.82 -2.85 -1.13
C SER A 259 -22.46 -2.74 -1.83
N GLU A 260 -21.84 -3.87 -2.19
CA GLU A 260 -20.50 -3.90 -2.79
C GLU A 260 -20.45 -3.13 -4.13
N ASP A 261 -21.51 -3.17 -4.91
CA ASP A 261 -21.65 -2.41 -6.16
C ASP A 261 -21.78 -0.89 -5.92
N GLU A 262 -22.53 -0.47 -4.89
CA GLU A 262 -22.63 0.95 -4.50
C GLU A 262 -21.25 1.48 -4.04
N VAL A 263 -20.53 0.71 -3.23
CA VAL A 263 -19.16 1.05 -2.81
C VAL A 263 -18.20 1.08 -4.00
N ALA A 264 -18.30 0.13 -4.94
CA ALA A 264 -17.47 0.12 -6.14
C ALA A 264 -17.65 1.40 -6.98
N LEU A 265 -18.89 1.83 -7.15
CA LEU A 265 -19.19 3.06 -7.88
C LEU A 265 -18.66 4.31 -7.14
N ALA A 266 -18.81 4.36 -5.83
CA ALA A 266 -18.29 5.46 -5.01
C ALA A 266 -16.75 5.56 -5.02
N LEU A 267 -16.04 4.42 -5.12
CA LEU A 267 -14.57 4.38 -5.20
C LEU A 267 -14.02 4.77 -6.58
N LEU A 268 -14.86 4.71 -7.63
CA LEU A 268 -14.48 5.04 -9.01
C LEU A 268 -14.83 6.47 -9.41
N GLY A 269 -15.83 7.06 -8.77
CA GLY A 269 -16.30 8.44 -8.99
C GLY A 269 -15.38 9.45 -8.44
#